data_16df392c8198ee32d0230aff39f70dd5
#
_entry.id   16df392c8198ee32d0230aff39f70dd5
#
_cell.length_a   1.000
_cell.length_b   1.000
_cell.length_c   1.000
_cell.angle_alpha   90.00
_cell.angle_beta   90.00
_cell.angle_gamma   90.00
#
_symmetry.space_group_name_H-M   'P 1'
#
loop_
_entity.id
_entity.type
_entity.pdbx_description
1 polymer ?
#
loop_
_entity_poly.entity_id
_entity_poly.type
_entity_poly.pdbx_seq_one_letter_code
_entity_poly.pdbx_strand_id
1 'polypeptide(L)'
;MNNEAFLEAAEAGDIETISRLLKDGINVDTKDNHERTALLKAAKYGHKDIVELLVKNGAEVDHRDNRGTSPLYWASTNGHYEIVQFLIEQSSDVDVHDDRGWSAKDQAITHHHDNVVELLNSAGAH
;
A
#
# COMPACT_ATOMS: atom_id res chain seq x y z
N MET A 1 -3.22 -20.79 -10.51
CA MET A 1 -3.11 -20.23 -9.17
C MET A 1 -4.18 -19.17 -8.97
N ASN A 2 -4.72 -19.02 -7.78
CA ASN A 2 -5.92 -18.19 -7.60
C ASN A 2 -5.56 -16.74 -7.26
N ASN A 3 -5.28 -15.94 -8.30
CA ASN A 3 -4.91 -14.53 -8.13
C ASN A 3 -6.04 -13.71 -7.50
N GLU A 4 -7.29 -14.00 -7.89
CA GLU A 4 -8.44 -13.28 -7.35
C GLU A 4 -8.59 -13.49 -5.84
N ALA A 5 -8.44 -14.74 -5.37
CA ALA A 5 -8.51 -15.04 -3.94
C ALA A 5 -7.39 -14.34 -3.17
N PHE A 6 -6.20 -14.24 -3.76
CA PHE A 6 -5.07 -13.55 -3.15
C PHE A 6 -5.37 -12.07 -2.95
N LEU A 7 -5.87 -11.41 -3.98
CA LEU A 7 -6.20 -9.99 -3.93
C LEU A 7 -7.38 -9.71 -2.99
N GLU A 8 -8.40 -10.56 -2.99
CA GLU A 8 -9.53 -10.44 -2.07
C GLU A 8 -9.08 -10.62 -0.61
N ALA A 9 -8.20 -11.57 -0.36
CA ALA A 9 -7.66 -11.80 0.99
C ALA A 9 -6.88 -10.59 1.50
N ALA A 10 -6.11 -9.94 0.63
CA ALA A 10 -5.38 -8.73 0.99
C ALA A 10 -6.33 -7.60 1.37
N GLU A 11 -7.42 -7.44 0.64
CA GLU A 11 -8.45 -6.44 0.91
C GLU A 11 -9.18 -6.73 2.22
N ALA A 12 -9.51 -7.99 2.45
CA ALA A 12 -10.30 -8.43 3.61
C ALA A 12 -9.49 -8.59 4.90
N GLY A 13 -8.17 -8.59 4.81
CA GLY A 13 -7.32 -8.80 5.99
C GLY A 13 -7.13 -10.27 6.35
N ASP A 14 -7.32 -11.18 5.40
CA ASP A 14 -7.19 -12.63 5.61
C ASP A 14 -5.73 -13.07 5.42
N ILE A 15 -4.95 -12.92 6.48
CA ILE A 15 -3.51 -13.23 6.44
C ILE A 15 -3.24 -14.72 6.23
N GLU A 16 -4.14 -15.60 6.68
CA GLU A 16 -3.95 -17.04 6.52
C GLU A 16 -3.97 -17.44 5.05
N THR A 17 -4.93 -16.92 4.29
CA THR A 17 -5.01 -17.15 2.84
C THR A 17 -3.79 -16.56 2.13
N ILE A 18 -3.37 -15.35 2.52
CA ILE A 18 -2.16 -14.71 1.96
C ILE A 18 -0.95 -15.62 2.19
N SER A 19 -0.74 -16.08 3.43
CA SER A 19 0.40 -16.94 3.77
C SER A 19 0.39 -18.23 2.97
N ARG A 20 -0.78 -18.88 2.86
CA ARG A 20 -0.92 -20.13 2.15
C ARG A 20 -0.56 -19.97 0.66
N LEU A 21 -1.12 -18.95 0.02
CA LEU A 21 -0.89 -18.72 -1.41
C LEU A 21 0.56 -18.31 -1.70
N LEU A 22 1.19 -17.57 -0.80
CA LEU A 22 2.62 -17.26 -0.94
C LEU A 22 3.47 -18.52 -0.86
N LYS A 23 3.14 -19.45 0.04
CA LYS A 23 3.83 -20.74 0.14
C LYS A 23 3.63 -21.59 -1.12
N ASP A 24 2.47 -21.45 -1.75
CA ASP A 24 2.16 -22.17 -2.99
C ASP A 24 2.83 -21.53 -4.22
N GLY A 25 3.55 -20.44 -4.04
CA GLY A 25 4.34 -19.83 -5.10
C GLY A 25 3.63 -18.78 -5.94
N ILE A 26 2.53 -18.21 -5.45
CA ILE A 26 1.83 -17.15 -6.18
C ILE A 26 2.76 -15.95 -6.41
N ASN A 27 2.60 -15.27 -7.54
CA ASN A 27 3.34 -14.03 -7.80
C ASN A 27 2.83 -12.95 -6.83
N VAL A 28 3.71 -12.47 -5.94
CA VAL A 28 3.36 -11.48 -4.93
C VAL A 28 2.85 -10.17 -5.55
N ASP A 29 3.28 -9.85 -6.76
CA ASP A 29 2.90 -8.63 -7.47
C ASP A 29 1.83 -8.87 -8.54
N THR A 30 1.07 -9.96 -8.45
CA THR A 30 -0.10 -10.15 -9.30
C THR A 30 -1.08 -8.99 -9.11
N LYS A 31 -1.75 -8.59 -10.17
CA LYS A 31 -2.59 -7.38 -10.16
C LYS A 31 -3.94 -7.62 -10.82
N ASP A 32 -4.91 -6.81 -10.39
CA ASP A 32 -6.25 -6.86 -10.95
C ASP A 32 -6.37 -6.00 -12.23
N ASN A 33 -7.60 -5.81 -12.71
CA ASN A 33 -7.88 -5.03 -13.92
C ASN A 33 -7.53 -3.54 -13.79
N HIS A 34 -7.34 -3.05 -12.58
CA HIS A 34 -6.95 -1.66 -12.31
C HIS A 34 -5.46 -1.56 -11.98
N GLU A 35 -4.71 -2.63 -12.22
CA GLU A 35 -3.29 -2.75 -11.92
C GLU A 35 -2.97 -2.60 -10.44
N ARG A 36 -3.90 -2.98 -9.56
CA ARG A 36 -3.74 -2.96 -8.11
C ARG A 36 -3.18 -4.27 -7.61
N THR A 37 -2.15 -4.19 -6.80
CA THR A 37 -1.51 -5.35 -6.17
C THR A 37 -2.11 -5.62 -4.79
N ALA A 38 -1.76 -6.77 -4.23
CA ALA A 38 -2.15 -7.11 -2.85
C ALA A 38 -1.60 -6.09 -1.86
N LEU A 39 -0.36 -5.61 -2.07
CA LEU A 39 0.24 -4.61 -1.19
C LEU A 39 -0.57 -3.32 -1.16
N LEU A 40 -0.99 -2.82 -2.33
CA LEU A 40 -1.82 -1.62 -2.41
C LEU A 40 -3.13 -1.82 -1.64
N LYS A 41 -3.79 -2.95 -1.86
CA LYS A 41 -5.06 -3.26 -1.19
C LYS A 41 -4.91 -3.37 0.32
N ALA A 42 -3.89 -4.08 0.80
CA ALA A 42 -3.64 -4.24 2.24
C ALA A 42 -3.32 -2.88 2.89
N ALA A 43 -2.52 -2.05 2.22
CA ALA A 43 -2.19 -0.71 2.73
C ALA A 43 -3.41 0.19 2.78
N LYS A 44 -4.25 0.14 1.75
CA LYS A 44 -5.47 0.95 1.67
C LYS A 44 -6.44 0.64 2.80
N TYR A 45 -6.60 -0.63 3.12
CA TYR A 45 -7.58 -1.07 4.14
C TYR A 45 -6.97 -1.25 5.53
N GLY A 46 -5.69 -0.92 5.73
CA GLY A 46 -5.09 -0.88 7.05
C GLY A 46 -4.62 -2.21 7.62
N HIS A 47 -4.26 -3.16 6.79
CA HIS A 47 -3.81 -4.50 7.23
C HIS A 47 -2.29 -4.56 7.31
N LYS A 48 -1.74 -3.99 8.37
CA LYS A 48 -0.28 -3.87 8.55
C LYS A 48 0.45 -5.21 8.52
N ASP A 49 -0.10 -6.24 9.16
CA ASP A 49 0.49 -7.58 9.19
C ASP A 49 0.68 -8.15 7.78
N ILE A 50 -0.32 -7.96 6.92
CA ILE A 50 -0.25 -8.40 5.52
C ILE A 50 0.76 -7.53 4.75
N VAL A 51 0.77 -6.21 4.97
CA VAL A 51 1.74 -5.31 4.34
C VAL A 51 3.16 -5.79 4.63
N GLU A 52 3.47 -6.06 5.89
CA GLU A 52 4.80 -6.54 6.27
C GLU A 52 5.15 -7.88 5.64
N LEU A 53 4.20 -8.81 5.63
CA LEU A 53 4.40 -10.13 5.03
C LEU A 53 4.66 -10.05 3.52
N LEU A 54 3.89 -9.22 2.81
CA LEU A 54 4.06 -9.05 1.37
C LEU A 54 5.43 -8.44 1.03
N VAL A 55 5.84 -7.42 1.78
CA VAL A 55 7.15 -6.79 1.57
C VAL A 55 8.27 -7.79 1.86
N LYS A 56 8.13 -8.60 2.89
CA LYS A 56 9.09 -9.66 3.23
C LYS A 56 9.24 -10.66 2.08
N ASN A 57 8.18 -10.87 1.32
CA ASN A 57 8.16 -11.79 0.17
C ASN A 57 8.47 -11.09 -1.17
N GLY A 58 9.03 -9.90 -1.12
CA GLY A 58 9.54 -9.20 -2.30
C GLY A 58 8.54 -8.32 -3.03
N ALA A 59 7.42 -7.96 -2.42
CA ALA A 59 6.44 -7.07 -3.06
C ALA A 59 7.09 -5.73 -3.43
N GLU A 60 6.75 -5.22 -4.60
CA GLU A 60 7.21 -3.92 -5.08
C GLU A 60 6.48 -2.82 -4.31
N VAL A 61 7.22 -2.08 -3.45
CA VAL A 61 6.61 -1.11 -2.54
C VAL A 61 6.06 0.12 -3.23
N ASP A 62 6.61 0.48 -4.39
CA ASP A 62 6.21 1.68 -5.13
C ASP A 62 5.38 1.39 -6.38
N HIS A 63 4.83 0.17 -6.50
CA HIS A 63 3.96 -0.15 -7.63
C HIS A 63 2.76 0.79 -7.65
N ARG A 64 2.47 1.34 -8.83
CA ARG A 64 1.36 2.29 -9.02
C ARG A 64 0.25 1.64 -9.85
N ASP A 65 -0.99 1.87 -9.45
CA ASP A 65 -2.14 1.38 -10.20
C ASP A 65 -2.40 2.27 -11.44
N ASN A 66 -3.48 1.99 -12.17
CA ASN A 66 -3.80 2.73 -13.40
C ASN A 66 -4.24 4.18 -13.16
N ARG A 67 -4.39 4.60 -11.91
CA ARG A 67 -4.66 6.00 -11.53
C ARG A 67 -3.44 6.70 -10.97
N GLY A 68 -2.30 6.02 -10.97
CA GLY A 68 -1.05 6.56 -10.44
C GLY A 68 -0.93 6.48 -8.92
N THR A 69 -1.81 5.76 -8.24
CA THR A 69 -1.75 5.65 -6.78
C THR A 69 -0.89 4.48 -6.34
N SER A 70 -0.26 4.61 -5.18
CA SER A 70 0.63 3.62 -4.60
C SER A 70 0.13 3.15 -3.24
N PRO A 71 0.75 2.12 -2.64
CA PRO A 71 0.42 1.74 -1.27
C PRO A 71 0.53 2.89 -0.28
N LEU A 72 1.62 3.70 -0.38
CA LEU A 72 1.81 4.86 0.50
C LEU A 72 0.70 5.89 0.33
N TYR A 73 0.30 6.15 -0.91
CA TYR A 73 -0.79 7.09 -1.21
C TYR A 73 -2.06 6.72 -0.45
N TRP A 74 -2.49 5.46 -0.54
CA TRP A 74 -3.73 5.01 0.10
C TRP A 74 -3.63 4.89 1.61
N ALA A 75 -2.50 4.45 2.13
CA ALA A 75 -2.28 4.42 3.58
C ALA A 75 -2.35 5.84 4.15
N SER A 76 -1.80 6.83 3.43
CA SER A 76 -1.83 8.24 3.83
C SER A 76 -3.22 8.83 3.75
N THR A 77 -3.95 8.52 2.67
CA THR A 77 -5.33 8.98 2.46
C THR A 77 -6.24 8.53 3.60
N ASN A 78 -6.05 7.31 4.08
CA ASN A 78 -6.91 6.70 5.09
C ASN A 78 -6.34 6.78 6.51
N GLY A 79 -5.21 7.47 6.69
CA GLY A 79 -4.65 7.74 8.02
C GLY A 79 -4.04 6.54 8.72
N HIS A 80 -3.56 5.55 7.98
CA HIS A 80 -2.93 4.37 8.56
C HIS A 80 -1.47 4.66 8.91
N TYR A 81 -1.27 5.37 10.00
CA TYR A 81 0.03 5.92 10.41
C TYR A 81 1.16 4.88 10.43
N GLU A 82 0.92 3.73 11.07
CA GLU A 82 1.97 2.72 11.23
C GLU A 82 2.36 2.09 9.90
N ILE A 83 1.41 1.97 8.96
CA ILE A 83 1.70 1.48 7.60
C ILE A 83 2.52 2.52 6.85
N VAL A 84 2.14 3.80 6.95
CA VAL A 84 2.91 4.88 6.32
C VAL A 84 4.35 4.86 6.85
N GLN A 85 4.52 4.75 8.16
CA GLN A 85 5.84 4.69 8.77
C GLN A 85 6.66 3.51 8.25
N PHE A 86 6.05 2.33 8.21
CA PHE A 86 6.71 1.12 7.70
C PHE A 86 7.13 1.29 6.22
N LEU A 87 6.24 1.80 5.38
CA LEU A 87 6.53 1.99 3.96
C LEU A 87 7.66 3.01 3.75
N ILE A 88 7.70 4.09 4.53
CA ILE A 88 8.80 5.05 4.49
C ILE A 88 10.11 4.36 4.85
N GLU A 89 10.11 3.50 5.86
CA GLU A 89 11.28 2.72 6.24
C GLU A 89 11.76 1.78 5.13
N GLN A 90 10.84 1.37 4.24
CA GLN A 90 11.15 0.56 3.07
C GLN A 90 11.53 1.40 1.85
N SER A 91 11.79 2.70 2.05
CA SER A 91 12.20 3.64 1.00
C SER A 91 11.13 3.92 -0.05
N SER A 92 9.87 3.89 0.33
CA SER A 92 8.76 4.30 -0.56
C SER A 92 8.94 5.74 -1.02
N ASP A 93 8.51 6.01 -2.25
CA ASP A 93 8.49 7.37 -2.80
C ASP A 93 7.41 8.20 -2.09
N VAL A 94 7.85 9.15 -1.25
CA VAL A 94 6.94 10.01 -0.49
C VAL A 94 6.29 11.10 -1.34
N ASP A 95 6.77 11.32 -2.55
CA ASP A 95 6.26 12.35 -3.46
C ASP A 95 5.36 11.76 -4.58
N VAL A 96 4.86 10.53 -4.40
CA VAL A 96 3.95 9.91 -5.36
C VAL A 96 2.71 10.79 -5.58
N HIS A 97 2.33 10.93 -6.86
CA HIS A 97 1.15 11.71 -7.25
C HIS A 97 0.20 10.83 -8.05
N ASP A 98 -1.11 11.05 -7.89
CA ASP A 98 -2.09 10.40 -8.75
C ASP A 98 -2.17 11.12 -10.11
N ASP A 99 -3.03 10.63 -11.00
CA ASP A 99 -3.17 11.18 -12.35
C ASP A 99 -3.65 12.63 -12.40
N ARG A 100 -4.22 13.13 -11.31
CA ARG A 100 -4.69 14.50 -11.18
C ARG A 100 -3.66 15.40 -10.51
N GLY A 101 -2.49 14.85 -10.16
CA GLY A 101 -1.42 15.59 -9.51
C GLY A 101 -1.54 15.71 -7.98
N TRP A 102 -2.44 14.95 -7.35
CA TRP A 102 -2.57 14.94 -5.90
C TRP A 102 -1.57 13.98 -5.28
N SER A 103 -0.83 14.47 -4.29
CA SER A 103 0.16 13.64 -3.59
C SER A 103 -0.45 12.93 -2.37
N ALA A 104 0.32 11.98 -1.80
CA ALA A 104 -0.04 11.35 -0.53
C ALA A 104 -0.23 12.40 0.57
N LYS A 105 0.67 13.40 0.62
CA LYS A 105 0.58 14.49 1.59
C LYS A 105 -0.71 15.32 1.39
N ASP A 106 -1.04 15.65 0.14
CA ASP A 106 -2.29 16.37 -0.17
C ASP A 106 -3.51 15.61 0.36
N GLN A 107 -3.54 14.30 0.18
CA GLN A 107 -4.64 13.47 0.64
C GLN A 107 -4.71 13.43 2.17
N ALA A 108 -3.56 13.32 2.84
CA ALA A 108 -3.52 13.32 4.29
C ALA A 108 -4.02 14.66 4.86
N ILE A 109 -3.67 15.77 4.22
CA ILE A 109 -4.15 17.11 4.61
C ILE A 109 -5.67 17.18 4.42
N THR A 110 -6.16 16.77 3.25
CA THR A 110 -7.58 16.83 2.91
C THR A 110 -8.45 16.05 3.89
N HIS A 111 -7.94 14.91 4.36
CA HIS A 111 -8.68 14.03 5.27
C HIS A 111 -8.33 14.26 6.75
N HIS A 112 -7.58 15.33 7.05
CA HIS A 112 -7.23 15.75 8.41
C HIS A 112 -6.42 14.71 9.20
N HIS A 113 -5.51 14.00 8.52
CA HIS A 113 -4.59 13.06 9.17
C HIS A 113 -3.28 13.77 9.50
N ASP A 114 -3.32 14.66 10.49
CA ASP A 114 -2.19 15.55 10.84
C ASP A 114 -0.92 14.78 11.22
N ASN A 115 -1.05 13.66 11.92
CA ASN A 115 0.10 12.83 12.28
C ASN A 115 0.80 12.25 11.05
N VAL A 116 0.03 11.87 10.04
CA VAL A 116 0.59 11.36 8.77
C VAL A 116 1.27 12.51 8.02
N VAL A 117 0.66 13.71 8.00
CA VAL A 117 1.26 14.89 7.36
C VAL A 117 2.63 15.19 7.97
N GLU A 118 2.74 15.19 9.30
CA GLU A 118 4.02 15.43 9.98
C GLU A 118 5.06 14.36 9.62
N LEU A 119 4.64 13.11 9.58
CA LEU A 119 5.51 11.99 9.23
C LEU A 119 6.04 12.12 7.81
N LEU A 120 5.17 12.44 6.86
CA LEU A 120 5.55 12.64 5.45
C LEU A 120 6.51 13.83 5.31
N ASN A 121 6.24 14.93 6.01
CA ASN A 121 7.14 16.09 6.02
C ASN A 121 8.53 15.72 6.54
N SER A 122 8.59 14.95 7.62
CA SER A 122 9.85 14.48 8.20
C SER A 122 10.63 13.60 7.25
N ALA A 123 9.94 12.90 6.36
CA ALA A 123 10.54 12.03 5.35
C ALA A 123 10.90 12.78 4.06
N GLY A 124 10.69 14.08 4.00
CA GLY A 124 11.07 14.91 2.86
C GLY A 124 9.99 15.12 1.81
N ALA A 125 8.72 14.83 2.11
CA ALA A 125 7.61 15.07 1.17
C ALA A 125 7.44 16.56 0.90
N HIS A 126 7.18 16.90 -0.37
CA HIS A 126 7.02 18.29 -0.82
C HIS A 126 5.58 18.78 -0.89
#